data_b089abfc98017ddea2fdeb12c98f5e4c
#
_entry.id   b089abfc98017ddea2fdeb12c98f5e4c
#
_cell.length_a   1.000
_cell.length_b   1.000
_cell.length_c   1.000
_cell.angle_alpha   90.00
_cell.angle_beta   90.00
_cell.angle_gamma   90.00
#
_symmetry.space_group_name_H-M   'P 1'
#
loop_
_entity.id
_entity.type
_entity.pdbx_description
1 polymer ?
#
loop_
_entity_poly.entity_id
_entity_poly.type
_entity_poly.pdbx_seq_one_letter_code
_entity_poly.pdbx_strand_id
1 'polypeptide(L)'
;EFGDDGYFYVSYYDTNIGIHNILYSGIESADNYDHIYQADLCGWVGQLGYGKESAFFANIYTAEEKEELEAVGFYATGENTSYQVYTVTDAEGSSQFGRRRKVASGEVANAGYYTVLLDKTMTLEAGERFAVIVEITTPGAIHPVAIEYSSPDKGLTVDLSDGEGYISY
;
A
#
# COMPACT_ATOMS: atom_id res chain seq x y z
N GLU A 1 -13.48 -12.22 -30.76
CA GLU A 1 -12.03 -11.95 -30.67
C GLU A 1 -11.78 -10.51 -31.05
N PHE A 2 -10.96 -9.82 -30.29
CA PHE A 2 -10.59 -8.43 -30.57
C PHE A 2 -9.16 -8.44 -31.14
N GLY A 3 -9.01 -8.02 -32.41
CA GLY A 3 -7.70 -7.95 -33.07
C GLY A 3 -7.38 -9.14 -33.94
N ASP A 4 -6.17 -9.18 -34.45
CA ASP A 4 -5.59 -10.19 -35.32
C ASP A 4 -4.33 -10.76 -34.63
N ASP A 5 -4.34 -12.06 -34.32
CA ASP A 5 -3.28 -12.78 -33.60
C ASP A 5 -2.84 -12.11 -32.27
N GLY A 6 -3.76 -11.49 -31.53
CA GLY A 6 -3.45 -10.75 -30.29
C GLY A 6 -2.99 -9.29 -30.52
N TYR A 7 -2.95 -8.84 -31.75
CA TYR A 7 -2.61 -7.46 -32.12
C TYR A 7 -3.87 -6.72 -32.57
N PHE A 8 -3.91 -5.43 -32.30
CA PHE A 8 -4.93 -4.53 -32.82
C PHE A 8 -4.29 -3.24 -33.31
N TYR A 9 -4.93 -2.62 -34.30
CA TYR A 9 -4.46 -1.38 -34.88
C TYR A 9 -5.27 -0.22 -34.34
N VAL A 10 -4.57 0.84 -33.91
CA VAL A 10 -5.17 2.10 -33.49
C VAL A 10 -4.58 3.25 -34.28
N SER A 11 -5.31 4.34 -34.37
CA SER A 11 -4.79 5.56 -34.99
C SER A 11 -3.57 6.07 -34.26
N TYR A 12 -2.53 6.44 -34.99
CA TYR A 12 -1.36 7.12 -34.41
C TYR A 12 -1.71 8.44 -33.72
N TYR A 13 -2.87 9.01 -34.04
CA TYR A 13 -3.39 10.23 -33.44
C TYR A 13 -4.40 9.98 -32.31
N ASP A 14 -4.57 8.73 -31.87
CA ASP A 14 -5.41 8.44 -30.73
C ASP A 14 -4.78 9.03 -29.46
N THR A 15 -5.56 9.80 -28.71
CA THR A 15 -5.09 10.52 -27.50
C THR A 15 -5.35 9.75 -26.21
N ASN A 16 -5.97 8.57 -26.27
CA ASN A 16 -6.32 7.76 -25.10
C ASN A 16 -5.38 6.57 -24.91
N ILE A 17 -4.71 6.11 -25.98
CA ILE A 17 -3.79 4.98 -25.91
C ILE A 17 -2.45 5.43 -25.35
N GLY A 18 -1.94 4.70 -24.36
CA GLY A 18 -0.64 4.92 -23.76
C GLY A 18 -0.57 6.03 -22.70
N ILE A 19 -1.69 6.63 -22.32
CA ILE A 19 -1.74 7.64 -21.25
C ILE A 19 -1.76 7.04 -19.84
N HIS A 20 -2.16 5.77 -19.72
CA HIS A 20 -2.15 5.02 -18.47
C HIS A 20 -1.42 3.68 -18.66
N ASN A 21 -0.11 3.72 -18.55
CA ASN A 21 0.71 2.52 -18.65
C ASN A 21 0.99 1.97 -17.25
N ILE A 22 0.83 0.65 -17.10
CA ILE A 22 1.21 -0.07 -15.88
C ILE A 22 2.38 -0.97 -16.26
N LEU A 23 3.47 -0.86 -15.51
CA LEU A 23 4.64 -1.72 -15.63
C LEU A 23 4.71 -2.63 -14.41
N TYR A 24 4.75 -3.94 -14.67
CA TYR A 24 5.04 -4.92 -13.63
C TYR A 24 6.51 -5.28 -13.69
N SER A 25 7.20 -5.11 -12.56
CA SER A 25 8.62 -5.46 -12.40
C SER A 25 8.83 -6.13 -11.04
N GLY A 26 9.97 -6.81 -10.87
CA GLY A 26 10.26 -7.48 -9.60
C GLY A 26 9.28 -8.62 -9.30
N ILE A 27 8.89 -9.38 -10.33
CA ILE A 27 7.97 -10.51 -10.15
C ILE A 27 8.67 -11.56 -9.30
N GLU A 28 8.04 -11.92 -8.19
CA GLU A 28 8.49 -12.94 -7.25
C GLU A 28 7.62 -14.19 -7.34
N SER A 29 8.04 -15.28 -6.68
CA SER A 29 7.21 -16.47 -6.53
C SER A 29 5.96 -16.15 -5.71
N ALA A 30 4.84 -16.78 -6.01
CA ALA A 30 3.63 -16.65 -5.20
C ALA A 30 3.79 -17.26 -3.79
N ASP A 31 4.82 -18.08 -3.61
CA ASP A 31 5.10 -18.80 -2.36
C ASP A 31 6.26 -18.16 -1.57
N ASN A 32 6.57 -16.86 -1.81
CA ASN A 32 7.68 -16.18 -1.14
C ASN A 32 7.39 -15.77 0.31
N TYR A 33 6.10 -15.72 0.69
CA TYR A 33 5.64 -15.46 2.06
C TYR A 33 4.59 -16.50 2.45
N ASP A 34 4.66 -17.02 3.69
CA ASP A 34 3.69 -17.98 4.21
C ASP A 34 2.33 -17.31 4.48
N HIS A 35 2.35 -16.05 5.00
CA HIS A 35 1.15 -15.27 5.26
C HIS A 35 1.24 -13.87 4.66
N ILE A 36 0.10 -13.35 4.18
CA ILE A 36 -0.05 -11.98 3.68
C ILE A 36 -1.27 -11.36 4.36
N TYR A 37 -1.05 -10.34 5.18
CA TYR A 37 -2.09 -9.53 5.81
C TYR A 37 -2.44 -8.36 4.92
N GLN A 38 -3.67 -8.33 4.42
CA GLN A 38 -4.14 -7.28 3.51
C GLN A 38 -5.61 -6.98 3.76
N ALA A 39 -5.94 -5.70 3.98
CA ALA A 39 -7.30 -5.21 4.09
C ALA A 39 -7.80 -4.55 2.79
N ASP A 40 -6.90 -3.96 2.00
CA ASP A 40 -7.20 -3.12 0.83
C ASP A 40 -7.19 -3.94 -0.47
N LEU A 41 -8.16 -4.84 -0.66
CA LEU A 41 -8.18 -5.79 -1.79
C LEU A 41 -8.37 -5.13 -3.16
N CYS A 42 -8.97 -3.92 -3.22
CA CYS A 42 -9.13 -3.15 -4.45
C CYS A 42 -7.94 -2.23 -4.73
N GLY A 43 -7.01 -2.13 -3.80
CA GLY A 43 -5.79 -1.35 -3.94
C GLY A 43 -6.01 0.15 -4.11
N TRP A 44 -5.26 0.78 -4.98
CA TRP A 44 -5.32 2.22 -5.21
C TRP A 44 -6.53 2.63 -6.06
N VAL A 45 -7.63 3.00 -5.44
CA VAL A 45 -8.85 3.52 -6.07
C VAL A 45 -8.89 5.05 -6.06
N GLY A 46 -8.38 5.68 -5.01
CA GLY A 46 -8.30 7.12 -4.86
C GLY A 46 -7.17 7.56 -3.97
N GLN A 47 -7.15 8.85 -3.65
CA GLN A 47 -6.12 9.45 -2.81
C GLN A 47 -6.75 10.28 -1.69
N LEU A 48 -6.10 10.28 -0.53
CA LEU A 48 -6.51 11.06 0.64
C LEU A 48 -5.29 11.78 1.23
N GLY A 49 -5.55 12.93 1.88
CA GLY A 49 -4.52 13.70 2.57
C GLY A 49 -5.08 15.00 3.13
N TYR A 50 -4.22 15.77 3.75
CA TYR A 50 -4.56 16.98 4.50
C TYR A 50 -4.03 18.27 3.87
N GLY A 51 -3.86 18.28 2.53
CA GLY A 51 -3.28 19.41 1.82
C GLY A 51 -1.77 19.57 2.06
N LYS A 52 -1.10 18.47 2.41
CA LYS A 52 0.34 18.39 2.70
C LYS A 52 0.97 17.25 1.93
N GLU A 53 2.25 17.41 1.61
CA GLU A 53 3.04 16.38 0.93
C GLU A 53 3.28 15.14 1.79
N SER A 54 3.19 15.28 3.13
CA SER A 54 3.43 14.20 4.09
C SER A 54 2.16 13.78 4.80
N ALA A 55 2.03 12.48 5.02
CA ALA A 55 0.99 11.89 5.83
C ALA A 55 1.45 10.56 6.44
N PHE A 56 0.78 10.12 7.49
CA PHE A 56 0.87 8.79 8.06
C PHE A 56 -0.38 8.00 7.72
N PHE A 57 -0.21 6.73 7.44
CA PHE A 57 -1.30 5.77 7.39
C PHE A 57 -0.91 4.48 8.09
N ALA A 58 -1.90 3.74 8.57
CA ALA A 58 -1.66 2.53 9.33
C ALA A 58 -2.81 1.55 9.20
N ASN A 59 -2.48 0.26 9.29
CA ASN A 59 -3.43 -0.81 9.48
C ASN A 59 -3.03 -1.64 10.71
N ILE A 60 -4.05 -2.20 11.39
CA ILE A 60 -3.86 -3.14 12.49
C ILE A 60 -4.30 -4.53 12.03
N TYR A 61 -3.48 -5.51 12.33
CA TYR A 61 -3.71 -6.91 12.00
C TYR A 61 -3.59 -7.79 13.24
N THR A 62 -4.04 -9.03 13.13
CA THR A 62 -3.84 -10.05 14.17
C THR A 62 -3.06 -11.21 13.56
N ALA A 63 -1.93 -11.55 14.15
CA ALA A 63 -1.10 -12.66 13.72
C ALA A 63 -1.85 -13.99 13.89
N GLU A 64 -1.89 -14.81 12.83
CA GLU A 64 -2.62 -16.08 12.85
C GLU A 64 -1.85 -17.16 13.64
N GLU A 65 -0.55 -17.14 13.53
CA GLU A 65 0.35 -18.05 14.24
C GLU A 65 1.63 -17.33 14.68
N LYS A 66 2.57 -18.07 15.23
CA LYS A 66 3.91 -17.54 15.54
C LYS A 66 4.70 -17.39 14.25
N GLU A 67 5.03 -16.17 13.89
CA GLU A 67 5.64 -15.83 12.61
C GLU A 67 6.58 -14.63 12.70
N GLU A 68 7.25 -14.31 11.61
CA GLU A 68 8.11 -13.13 11.50
C GLU A 68 7.57 -12.20 10.42
N LEU A 69 7.31 -10.95 10.79
CA LEU A 69 7.02 -9.89 9.81
C LEU A 69 8.34 -9.49 9.12
N GLU A 70 8.41 -9.72 7.82
CA GLU A 70 9.63 -9.52 7.02
C GLU A 70 9.54 -8.33 6.06
N ALA A 71 8.34 -8.06 5.56
CA ALA A 71 8.12 -7.04 4.53
C ALA A 71 6.81 -6.28 4.74
N VAL A 72 6.73 -5.09 4.14
CA VAL A 72 5.53 -4.25 4.12
C VAL A 72 5.28 -3.73 2.71
N GLY A 73 4.03 -3.90 2.24
CA GLY A 73 3.57 -3.38 0.96
C GLY A 73 2.82 -2.06 1.12
N PHE A 74 3.05 -1.11 0.21
CA PHE A 74 2.31 0.15 0.15
C PHE A 74 2.36 0.78 -1.24
N TYR A 75 1.46 1.75 -1.49
CA TYR A 75 1.47 2.56 -2.69
C TYR A 75 2.16 3.90 -2.47
N ALA A 76 3.06 4.27 -3.38
CA ALA A 76 3.54 5.63 -3.56
C ALA A 76 2.71 6.32 -4.65
N THR A 77 2.11 7.46 -4.34
CA THR A 77 1.16 8.14 -5.24
C THR A 77 1.82 9.13 -6.21
N GLY A 78 3.13 9.32 -6.13
CA GLY A 78 3.90 10.22 -7.00
C GLY A 78 5.36 9.85 -7.06
N GLU A 79 6.10 10.63 -7.84
CA GLU A 79 7.54 10.45 -8.04
C GLU A 79 8.36 10.93 -6.84
N ASN A 80 9.56 10.36 -6.69
CA ASN A 80 10.53 10.74 -5.64
C ASN A 80 9.94 10.74 -4.23
N THR A 81 9.09 9.74 -3.98
CA THR A 81 8.41 9.58 -2.70
C THR A 81 9.37 8.97 -1.68
N SER A 82 9.58 9.65 -0.56
CA SER A 82 10.27 9.09 0.60
C SER A 82 9.29 8.42 1.57
N TYR A 83 9.76 7.36 2.24
CA TYR A 83 8.94 6.63 3.20
C TYR A 83 9.72 6.23 4.45
N GLN A 84 8.99 6.07 5.55
CA GLN A 84 9.45 5.43 6.77
C GLN A 84 8.39 4.45 7.24
N VAL A 85 8.80 3.21 7.51
CA VAL A 85 7.92 2.15 8.03
C VAL A 85 8.18 1.97 9.51
N TYR A 86 7.10 1.89 10.26
CA TYR A 86 7.12 1.65 11.69
C TYR A 86 6.19 0.49 12.04
N THR A 87 6.49 -0.19 13.14
CA THR A 87 5.65 -1.24 13.70
C THR A 87 5.34 -0.97 15.17
N VAL A 88 4.20 -1.50 15.61
CA VAL A 88 3.78 -1.52 17.02
C VAL A 88 3.27 -2.90 17.34
N THR A 89 3.73 -3.50 18.42
CA THR A 89 3.21 -4.73 19.02
C THR A 89 2.12 -4.40 20.06
N ASP A 90 1.24 -5.35 20.36
CA ASP A 90 0.10 -5.16 21.27
C ASP A 90 -0.75 -3.93 20.90
N ALA A 91 -1.08 -3.80 19.61
CA ALA A 91 -1.76 -2.63 19.05
C ALA A 91 -3.29 -2.77 19.14
N GLU A 92 -3.88 -2.38 20.25
CA GLU A 92 -5.34 -2.38 20.43
C GLU A 92 -6.05 -1.22 19.69
N GLY A 93 -5.30 -0.23 19.24
CA GLY A 93 -5.81 0.92 18.50
C GLY A 93 -4.78 2.03 18.37
N SER A 94 -5.18 3.17 17.80
CA SER A 94 -4.28 4.30 17.51
C SER A 94 -3.61 4.93 18.74
N SER A 95 -4.15 4.72 19.94
CA SER A 95 -3.55 5.20 21.19
C SER A 95 -2.15 4.64 21.47
N GLN A 96 -1.82 3.46 20.91
CA GLN A 96 -0.51 2.84 21.04
C GLN A 96 0.50 3.28 19.98
N PHE A 97 0.10 4.01 18.93
CA PHE A 97 1.00 4.41 17.83
C PHE A 97 2.17 5.30 18.26
N GLY A 98 2.08 5.95 19.42
CA GLY A 98 3.21 6.66 20.04
C GLY A 98 4.40 5.76 20.42
N ARG A 99 4.18 4.43 20.55
CA ARG A 99 5.23 3.44 20.85
C ARG A 99 5.92 2.88 19.61
N ARG A 100 5.58 3.37 18.41
CA ARG A 100 6.08 2.86 17.15
C ARG A 100 7.60 2.82 17.07
N ARG A 101 8.13 1.78 16.43
CA ARG A 101 9.55 1.59 16.16
C ARG A 101 9.78 1.60 14.67
N LYS A 102 10.74 2.41 14.20
CA LYS A 102 11.12 2.41 12.79
C LYS A 102 11.82 1.10 12.43
N VAL A 103 11.38 0.48 11.34
CA VAL A 103 11.84 -0.83 10.87
C VAL A 103 12.30 -0.82 9.41
N ALA A 104 11.97 0.23 8.65
CA ALA A 104 12.52 0.46 7.31
C ALA A 104 12.40 1.94 6.94
N SER A 105 13.19 2.38 5.99
CA SER A 105 13.05 3.70 5.35
C SER A 105 13.77 3.73 4.00
N GLY A 106 13.30 4.58 3.10
CA GLY A 106 13.91 4.74 1.77
C GLY A 106 13.19 5.77 0.93
N GLU A 107 13.48 5.71 -0.37
CA GLU A 107 12.90 6.56 -1.39
C GLU A 107 12.59 5.70 -2.63
N VAL A 108 11.48 6.00 -3.30
CA VAL A 108 11.09 5.37 -4.56
C VAL A 108 10.93 6.44 -5.65
N ALA A 109 11.49 6.15 -6.83
CA ALA A 109 11.57 7.13 -7.91
C ALA A 109 10.24 7.36 -8.62
N ASN A 110 9.37 6.35 -8.67
CA ASN A 110 8.13 6.40 -9.45
C ASN A 110 6.92 6.11 -8.56
N ALA A 111 5.74 6.56 -9.01
CA ALA A 111 4.48 6.11 -8.43
C ALA A 111 4.27 4.61 -8.69
N GLY A 112 3.69 3.89 -7.71
CA GLY A 112 3.43 2.45 -7.86
C GLY A 112 3.26 1.74 -6.53
N TYR A 113 3.06 0.42 -6.61
CA TYR A 113 3.05 -0.47 -5.46
C TYR A 113 4.47 -0.98 -5.19
N TYR A 114 4.87 -0.95 -3.93
CA TYR A 114 6.19 -1.38 -3.48
C TYR A 114 6.09 -2.31 -2.29
N THR A 115 6.84 -3.41 -2.33
CA THR A 115 7.09 -4.25 -1.17
C THR A 115 8.51 -3.94 -0.68
N VAL A 116 8.64 -3.53 0.57
CA VAL A 116 9.93 -3.18 1.19
C VAL A 116 10.23 -4.14 2.32
N LEU A 117 11.45 -4.67 2.30
CA LEU A 117 11.94 -5.53 3.38
C LEU A 117 12.23 -4.68 4.61
N LEU A 118 11.98 -5.24 5.78
CA LEU A 118 12.34 -4.63 7.05
C LEU A 118 13.85 -4.75 7.27
N ASP A 119 14.48 -3.73 7.83
CA ASP A 119 15.89 -3.74 8.26
C ASP A 119 16.16 -4.84 9.29
N LYS A 120 15.11 -5.18 10.05
CA LYS A 120 15.08 -6.24 11.04
C LYS A 120 13.68 -6.82 11.14
N THR A 121 13.58 -8.13 11.00
CA THR A 121 12.32 -8.85 11.17
C THR A 121 11.74 -8.66 12.57
N MET A 122 10.43 -8.77 12.69
CA MET A 122 9.71 -8.67 13.96
C MET A 122 8.95 -9.97 14.21
N THR A 123 9.31 -10.66 15.29
CA THR A 123 8.60 -11.86 15.73
C THR A 123 7.24 -11.47 16.29
N LEU A 124 6.20 -12.16 15.84
CA LEU A 124 4.81 -12.06 16.30
C LEU A 124 4.41 -13.38 16.94
N GLU A 125 3.65 -13.32 18.03
CA GLU A 125 3.05 -14.50 18.64
C GLU A 125 1.62 -14.69 18.13
N ALA A 126 1.13 -15.95 18.10
CA ALA A 126 -0.23 -16.25 17.66
C ALA A 126 -1.28 -15.44 18.44
N GLY A 127 -2.18 -14.78 17.73
CA GLY A 127 -3.20 -13.91 18.30
C GLY A 127 -2.72 -12.52 18.71
N GLU A 128 -1.42 -12.21 18.52
CA GLU A 128 -0.89 -10.88 18.80
C GLU A 128 -1.42 -9.85 17.80
N ARG A 129 -1.95 -8.73 18.30
CA ARG A 129 -2.33 -7.60 17.47
C ARG A 129 -1.13 -6.71 17.22
N PHE A 130 -0.89 -6.39 15.95
CA PHE A 130 0.22 -5.53 15.56
C PHE A 130 -0.24 -4.47 14.57
N ALA A 131 0.40 -3.31 14.61
CA ALA A 131 0.17 -2.25 13.63
C ALA A 131 1.39 -2.07 12.73
N VAL A 132 1.11 -1.85 11.45
CA VAL A 132 2.06 -1.33 10.48
C VAL A 132 1.69 0.11 10.20
N ILE A 133 2.64 1.02 10.34
CA ILE A 133 2.46 2.45 10.13
C ILE A 133 3.46 2.90 9.07
N VAL A 134 3.00 3.58 8.04
CA VAL A 134 3.86 4.17 7.02
C VAL A 134 3.73 5.69 7.08
N GLU A 135 4.85 6.36 7.21
CA GLU A 135 5.00 7.79 6.95
C GLU A 135 5.46 7.93 5.50
N ILE A 136 4.70 8.68 4.72
CA ILE A 136 5.00 8.92 3.31
C ILE A 136 5.13 10.42 3.07
N THR A 137 6.11 10.81 2.24
CA THR A 137 6.25 12.18 1.76
C THR A 137 6.42 12.17 0.25
N THR A 138 5.42 12.68 -0.46
CA THR A 138 5.39 12.73 -1.92
C THR A 138 5.46 14.18 -2.38
N PRO A 139 6.58 14.62 -3.00
CA PRO A 139 6.75 16.00 -3.44
C PRO A 139 5.64 16.47 -4.37
N GLY A 140 5.07 17.64 -4.10
CA GLY A 140 3.98 18.23 -4.89
C GLY A 140 2.60 17.64 -4.65
N ALA A 141 2.45 16.55 -3.89
CA ALA A 141 1.16 15.97 -3.58
C ALA A 141 0.44 16.74 -2.48
N ILE A 142 -0.88 16.84 -2.60
CA ILE A 142 -1.76 17.35 -1.53
C ILE A 142 -2.57 16.22 -0.88
N HIS A 143 -2.57 15.04 -1.51
CA HIS A 143 -3.23 13.82 -1.08
C HIS A 143 -2.28 12.63 -1.31
N PRO A 144 -1.24 12.44 -0.46
CA PRO A 144 -0.19 11.48 -0.72
C PRO A 144 -0.57 10.02 -0.43
N VAL A 145 -1.68 9.76 0.26
CA VAL A 145 -2.07 8.40 0.68
C VAL A 145 -3.03 7.79 -0.34
N ALA A 146 -2.67 6.64 -0.88
CA ALA A 146 -3.57 5.81 -1.68
C ALA A 146 -4.62 5.17 -0.77
N ILE A 147 -5.87 5.17 -1.21
CA ILE A 147 -6.99 4.55 -0.50
C ILE A 147 -7.86 3.75 -1.44
N GLU A 148 -8.58 2.78 -0.90
CA GLU A 148 -9.73 2.19 -1.57
C GLU A 148 -11.04 2.81 -1.06
N TYR A 149 -12.05 2.82 -1.90
CA TYR A 149 -13.41 3.22 -1.55
C TYR A 149 -14.43 2.66 -2.53
N SER A 150 -15.67 2.50 -2.09
CA SER A 150 -16.75 2.09 -2.98
C SER A 150 -17.12 3.20 -3.95
N SER A 151 -17.22 2.87 -5.24
CA SER A 151 -17.63 3.76 -6.32
C SER A 151 -18.73 3.11 -7.13
N PRO A 152 -20.01 3.25 -6.73
CA PRO A 152 -21.15 2.62 -7.41
C PRO A 152 -21.22 2.94 -8.91
N ASP A 153 -20.88 4.16 -9.30
CA ASP A 153 -20.89 4.61 -10.70
C ASP A 153 -19.86 3.83 -11.57
N LYS A 154 -18.83 3.28 -10.94
CA LYS A 154 -17.83 2.43 -11.58
C LYS A 154 -18.07 0.92 -11.35
N GLY A 155 -19.18 0.57 -10.68
CA GLY A 155 -19.47 -0.81 -10.31
C GLY A 155 -18.51 -1.39 -9.27
N LEU A 156 -17.82 -0.54 -8.51
CA LEU A 156 -16.86 -0.95 -7.48
C LEU A 156 -17.51 -0.94 -6.11
N THR A 157 -17.51 -2.08 -5.46
CA THR A 157 -17.94 -2.23 -4.06
C THR A 157 -16.79 -2.82 -3.26
N VAL A 158 -16.41 -2.16 -2.18
CA VAL A 158 -15.38 -2.62 -1.25
C VAL A 158 -15.99 -2.90 0.11
N ASP A 159 -15.48 -3.92 0.78
CA ASP A 159 -15.79 -4.19 2.17
C ASP A 159 -14.75 -3.47 3.05
N LEU A 160 -15.20 -2.52 3.83
CA LEU A 160 -14.36 -1.75 4.77
C LEU A 160 -14.55 -2.21 6.21
N SER A 161 -15.24 -3.32 6.43
CA SER A 161 -15.56 -3.83 7.78
C SER A 161 -14.45 -4.71 8.37
N ASP A 162 -13.53 -5.17 7.55
CA ASP A 162 -12.46 -6.12 7.89
C ASP A 162 -11.14 -5.45 8.30
N GLY A 163 -11.02 -4.14 8.14
CA GLY A 163 -9.81 -3.39 8.41
C GLY A 163 -9.94 -2.29 9.46
N GLU A 164 -8.89 -2.10 10.25
CA GLU A 164 -8.71 -0.96 11.13
C GLU A 164 -7.67 0.00 10.51
N GLY A 165 -8.13 0.75 9.48
CA GLY A 165 -7.32 1.72 8.76
C GLY A 165 -7.32 3.09 9.44
N TYR A 166 -6.15 3.72 9.52
CA TYR A 166 -5.94 5.02 10.12
C TYR A 166 -5.14 5.92 9.18
N ILE A 167 -5.46 7.22 9.22
CA ILE A 167 -4.69 8.26 8.51
C ILE A 167 -4.49 9.46 9.43
N SER A 168 -3.31 10.08 9.34
CA SER A 168 -2.95 11.28 10.10
C SER A 168 -1.93 12.14 9.33
N TYR A 169 -1.64 13.34 9.84
CA TYR A 169 -0.59 14.24 9.33
C TYR A 169 0.46 14.49 10.41
#